data_44b82b9e3d04505385a4c17da2c67593
#
_entry.id   44b82b9e3d04505385a4c17da2c67593
#
_cell.length_a   1.000
_cell.length_b   1.000
_cell.length_c   1.000
_cell.angle_alpha   90.00
_cell.angle_beta   90.00
_cell.angle_gamma   90.00
#
_symmetry.space_group_name_H-M   'P 1'
#
loop_
_entity.id
_entity.type
_entity.pdbx_description
1 polymer ?
#
loop_
_entity_poly.entity_id
_entity_poly.type
_entity_poly.pdbx_seq_one_letter_code
_entity_poly.pdbx_strand_id
1 'polypeptide(L)'
;MYEILGISLGLAALLTFNALASLLVAAMWRAVGGWTRHWSSRVRAGFLFALRIVPAAVALILVATLLIPSYLKYEPPSTTEEIGVKLALISLISAAGLVLACWRGLASWRATRALMREWMREAVPVRIASVNIPAYRIRHPFPIIAVVGTMRPRLFVAGHVLDALSDEEMSAAVAHECGHLAARDNLKRIMLRACRDVLTIVPCGRSLDRAWAENAEGAADEHAANLGPAVALNLASALIKIARMIPAGARPTMPLGAFLLGDEEGGIRWRVRHLIDLATGASEASNTQDSGSLARLTFWTGWTAVGGLLIAWAFTLTSTHALAGMHAALEQAVRLLN
;
A
#
# COMPACT_ATOMS: atom_id res chain seq x y z
N MET A 1 -30.59 -14.19 19.84
CA MET A 1 -30.79 -14.02 18.37
C MET A 1 -30.40 -12.61 17.90
N TYR A 2 -30.87 -11.55 18.56
CA TYR A 2 -30.59 -10.14 18.23
C TYR A 2 -29.11 -9.85 17.92
N GLU A 3 -28.17 -10.17 18.82
CA GLU A 3 -26.73 -9.90 18.61
C GLU A 3 -26.13 -10.67 17.42
N ILE A 4 -26.53 -11.94 17.25
CA ILE A 4 -26.00 -12.77 16.16
C ILE A 4 -26.52 -12.26 14.82
N LEU A 5 -27.77 -11.83 14.74
CA LEU A 5 -28.36 -11.23 13.53
C LEU A 5 -27.62 -9.94 13.16
N GLY A 6 -27.42 -9.02 14.13
CA GLY A 6 -26.69 -7.77 13.91
C GLY A 6 -25.26 -7.98 13.44
N ILE A 7 -24.53 -8.93 14.04
CA ILE A 7 -23.17 -9.29 13.61
C ILE A 7 -23.19 -9.86 12.18
N SER A 8 -24.15 -10.75 11.90
CA SER A 8 -24.26 -11.37 10.58
C SER A 8 -24.56 -10.33 9.49
N LEU A 9 -25.47 -9.42 9.75
CA LEU A 9 -25.80 -8.30 8.84
C LEU A 9 -24.60 -7.39 8.65
N GLY A 10 -23.88 -7.04 9.74
CA GLY A 10 -22.67 -6.22 9.67
C GLY A 10 -21.58 -6.85 8.82
N LEU A 11 -21.36 -8.16 8.97
CA LEU A 11 -20.39 -8.90 8.19
C LEU A 11 -20.80 -9.02 6.72
N ALA A 12 -22.06 -9.33 6.43
CA ALA A 12 -22.58 -9.43 5.09
C ALA A 12 -22.51 -8.08 4.35
N ALA A 13 -22.89 -7.00 5.01
CA ALA A 13 -22.80 -5.64 4.48
C ALA A 13 -21.33 -5.23 4.22
N LEU A 14 -20.42 -5.55 5.14
CA LEU A 14 -19.01 -5.26 4.98
C LEU A 14 -18.46 -5.91 3.69
N LEU A 15 -18.77 -7.18 3.46
CA LEU A 15 -18.36 -7.88 2.24
C LEU A 15 -18.97 -7.25 0.99
N THR A 16 -20.29 -6.97 1.03
CA THR A 16 -21.03 -6.44 -0.11
C THR A 16 -20.55 -5.04 -0.49
N PHE A 17 -20.44 -4.10 0.48
CA PHE A 17 -19.95 -2.75 0.22
C PHE A 17 -18.50 -2.75 -0.27
N ASN A 18 -17.65 -3.60 0.31
CA ASN A 18 -16.28 -3.74 -0.14
C ASN A 18 -16.22 -4.29 -1.58
N ALA A 19 -17.01 -5.28 -1.92
CA ALA A 19 -17.06 -5.86 -3.28
C ALA A 19 -17.54 -4.82 -4.31
N LEU A 20 -18.61 -4.10 -4.02
CA LEU A 20 -19.15 -3.04 -4.90
C LEU A 20 -18.14 -1.90 -5.09
N ALA A 21 -17.56 -1.40 -3.99
CA ALA A 21 -16.54 -0.35 -4.07
C ALA A 21 -15.32 -0.80 -4.87
N SER A 22 -14.93 -2.07 -4.77
CA SER A 22 -13.81 -2.63 -5.52
C SER A 22 -14.09 -2.77 -7.00
N LEU A 23 -15.30 -3.14 -7.38
CA LEU A 23 -15.71 -3.16 -8.77
C LEU A 23 -15.70 -1.74 -9.36
N LEU A 24 -16.17 -0.74 -8.61
CA LEU A 24 -16.12 0.67 -9.02
C LEU A 24 -14.68 1.14 -9.19
N VAL A 25 -13.79 0.83 -8.24
CA VAL A 25 -12.36 1.15 -8.34
C VAL A 25 -11.73 0.45 -9.55
N ALA A 26 -12.07 -0.81 -9.82
CA ALA A 26 -11.57 -1.52 -10.97
C ALA A 26 -12.02 -0.91 -12.30
N ALA A 27 -13.28 -0.51 -12.39
CA ALA A 27 -13.81 0.21 -13.56
C ALA A 27 -13.13 1.57 -13.73
N MET A 28 -12.99 2.35 -12.67
CA MET A 28 -12.29 3.63 -12.69
C MET A 28 -10.82 3.48 -13.10
N TRP A 29 -10.11 2.49 -12.57
CA TRP A 29 -8.72 2.25 -12.95
C TRP A 29 -8.57 1.91 -14.44
N ARG A 30 -9.49 1.13 -15.00
CA ARG A 30 -9.51 0.84 -16.44
C ARG A 30 -9.73 2.09 -17.29
N ALA A 31 -10.57 3.01 -16.83
CA ALA A 31 -10.87 4.26 -17.55
C ALA A 31 -9.73 5.28 -17.44
N VAL A 32 -9.15 5.45 -16.25
CA VAL A 32 -8.23 6.56 -15.92
C VAL A 32 -6.76 6.13 -15.91
N GLY A 33 -6.46 4.83 -15.80
CA GLY A 33 -5.10 4.32 -15.62
C GLY A 33 -4.11 4.74 -16.71
N GLY A 34 -4.57 4.89 -17.95
CA GLY A 34 -3.77 5.40 -19.08
C GLY A 34 -3.36 6.86 -18.90
N TRP A 35 -4.27 7.70 -18.43
CA TRP A 35 -4.05 9.12 -18.23
C TRP A 35 -3.05 9.41 -17.10
N THR A 36 -3.01 8.57 -16.07
CA THR A 36 -2.08 8.73 -14.94
C THR A 36 -0.62 8.44 -15.29
N ARG A 37 -0.31 7.97 -16.51
CA ARG A 37 1.08 7.66 -16.93
C ARG A 37 1.99 8.87 -16.97
N HIS A 38 1.43 10.06 -17.13
CA HIS A 38 2.16 11.33 -17.17
C HIS A 38 2.40 11.95 -15.78
N TRP A 39 1.87 11.32 -14.72
CA TRP A 39 2.08 11.81 -13.38
C TRP A 39 3.47 11.40 -12.86
N SER A 40 4.04 12.20 -11.93
CA SER A 40 5.24 11.77 -11.21
C SER A 40 4.99 10.46 -10.46
N SER A 41 6.03 9.64 -10.32
CA SER A 41 5.91 8.33 -9.67
C SER A 41 5.36 8.45 -8.24
N ARG A 42 5.75 9.52 -7.53
CA ARG A 42 5.27 9.81 -6.17
C ARG A 42 3.76 10.02 -6.11
N VAL A 43 3.20 10.84 -7.00
CA VAL A 43 1.76 11.13 -7.03
C VAL A 43 0.99 9.88 -7.43
N ARG A 44 1.49 9.17 -8.44
CA ARG A 44 0.88 7.95 -8.94
C ARG A 44 0.90 6.82 -7.91
N ALA A 45 2.01 6.62 -7.18
CA ALA A 45 2.08 5.66 -6.08
C ALA A 45 1.05 5.98 -4.98
N GLY A 46 0.91 7.27 -4.60
CA GLY A 46 -0.10 7.72 -3.65
C GLY A 46 -1.53 7.42 -4.10
N PHE A 47 -1.83 7.70 -5.38
CA PHE A 47 -3.14 7.43 -5.98
C PHE A 47 -3.46 5.93 -6.02
N LEU A 48 -2.52 5.09 -6.47
CA LEU A 48 -2.69 3.64 -6.52
C LEU A 48 -2.89 3.03 -5.12
N PHE A 49 -2.15 3.51 -4.13
CA PHE A 49 -2.36 3.12 -2.74
C PHE A 49 -3.76 3.49 -2.26
N ALA A 50 -4.22 4.70 -2.55
CA ALA A 50 -5.56 5.14 -2.21
C ALA A 50 -6.64 4.27 -2.85
N LEU A 51 -6.55 4.03 -4.16
CA LEU A 51 -7.47 3.14 -4.88
C LEU A 51 -7.58 1.77 -4.24
N ARG A 52 -6.47 1.29 -3.69
CA ARG A 52 -6.42 -0.04 -3.08
C ARG A 52 -7.02 -0.09 -1.67
N ILE A 53 -6.96 1.01 -0.92
CA ILE A 53 -7.46 1.08 0.46
C ILE A 53 -8.92 1.56 0.53
N VAL A 54 -9.34 2.44 -0.39
CA VAL A 54 -10.67 3.05 -0.41
C VAL A 54 -11.82 2.04 -0.28
N PRO A 55 -11.85 0.90 -0.99
CA PRO A 55 -12.94 -0.04 -0.86
C PRO A 55 -13.16 -0.56 0.57
N ALA A 56 -12.07 -0.97 1.23
CA ALA A 56 -12.14 -1.46 2.60
C ALA A 56 -12.51 -0.33 3.58
N ALA A 57 -11.94 0.86 3.40
CA ALA A 57 -12.24 2.02 4.24
C ALA A 57 -13.71 2.45 4.12
N VAL A 58 -14.25 2.54 2.90
CA VAL A 58 -15.64 2.90 2.64
C VAL A 58 -16.59 1.87 3.27
N ALA A 59 -16.32 0.58 3.08
CA ALA A 59 -17.13 -0.49 3.66
C ALA A 59 -17.14 -0.41 5.20
N LEU A 60 -15.99 -0.22 5.83
CA LEU A 60 -15.89 -0.07 7.29
C LEU A 60 -16.62 1.17 7.80
N ILE A 61 -16.47 2.30 7.12
CA ILE A 61 -17.15 3.56 7.49
C ILE A 61 -18.67 3.38 7.38
N LEU A 62 -19.18 2.82 6.28
CA LEU A 62 -20.60 2.59 6.08
C LEU A 62 -21.21 1.68 7.17
N VAL A 63 -20.53 0.58 7.45
CA VAL A 63 -20.98 -0.35 8.49
C VAL A 63 -20.96 0.33 9.86
N ALA A 64 -19.89 1.02 10.21
CA ALA A 64 -19.72 1.64 11.53
C ALA A 64 -20.63 2.84 11.76
N THR A 65 -20.85 3.68 10.73
CA THR A 65 -21.58 4.96 10.91
C THR A 65 -23.05 4.90 10.51
N LEU A 66 -23.43 3.96 9.66
CA LEU A 66 -24.80 3.87 9.15
C LEU A 66 -25.49 2.58 9.60
N LEU A 67 -24.89 1.42 9.32
CA LEU A 67 -25.53 0.14 9.58
C LEU A 67 -25.66 -0.14 11.09
N ILE A 68 -24.56 -0.08 11.83
CA ILE A 68 -24.59 -0.38 13.28
C ILE A 68 -25.51 0.58 14.03
N PRO A 69 -25.45 1.93 13.86
CA PRO A 69 -26.38 2.82 14.54
C PRO A 69 -27.82 2.61 14.11
N SER A 70 -28.09 2.31 12.84
CA SER A 70 -29.44 2.01 12.35
C SER A 70 -30.00 0.76 13.01
N TYR A 71 -29.24 -0.32 13.05
CA TYR A 71 -29.62 -1.57 13.71
C TYR A 71 -29.91 -1.37 15.19
N LEU A 72 -29.02 -0.74 15.94
CA LEU A 72 -29.17 -0.51 17.37
C LEU A 72 -30.34 0.40 17.71
N LYS A 73 -30.75 1.30 16.81
CA LYS A 73 -31.82 2.27 17.04
C LYS A 73 -33.20 1.73 16.70
N TYR A 74 -33.33 0.96 15.64
CA TYR A 74 -34.62 0.58 15.08
C TYR A 74 -34.96 -0.90 15.23
N GLU A 75 -33.97 -1.80 15.38
CA GLU A 75 -34.25 -3.21 15.56
C GLU A 75 -34.70 -3.53 16.98
N PRO A 76 -35.90 -4.16 17.17
CA PRO A 76 -36.35 -4.52 18.51
C PRO A 76 -35.47 -5.64 19.10
N PRO A 77 -35.11 -5.54 20.40
CA PRO A 77 -34.34 -6.60 21.08
C PRO A 77 -35.05 -7.97 21.13
N SER A 78 -36.38 -7.95 20.95
CA SER A 78 -37.24 -9.13 20.94
C SER A 78 -37.42 -9.77 19.55
N THR A 79 -36.56 -9.39 18.57
CA THR A 79 -36.68 -9.95 17.22
C THR A 79 -36.64 -11.48 17.23
N THR A 80 -37.55 -12.11 16.52
CA THR A 80 -37.63 -13.56 16.31
C THR A 80 -37.10 -13.95 14.92
N GLU A 81 -36.53 -12.99 14.18
CA GLU A 81 -36.00 -13.25 12.84
C GLU A 81 -34.90 -14.32 12.87
N GLU A 82 -35.06 -15.32 12.06
CA GLU A 82 -34.08 -16.39 11.88
C GLU A 82 -33.03 -15.97 10.86
N ILE A 83 -31.81 -16.47 11.04
CA ILE A 83 -30.72 -16.25 10.11
C ILE A 83 -30.82 -17.28 8.99
N GLY A 84 -31.22 -16.83 7.80
CA GLY A 84 -31.27 -17.68 6.62
C GLY A 84 -29.90 -18.23 6.23
N VAL A 85 -29.89 -19.37 5.55
CA VAL A 85 -28.66 -20.05 5.12
C VAL A 85 -27.78 -19.13 4.25
N LYS A 86 -28.40 -18.32 3.38
CA LYS A 86 -27.65 -17.39 2.50
C LYS A 86 -26.92 -16.31 3.31
N LEU A 87 -27.62 -15.71 4.28
CA LEU A 87 -27.04 -14.69 5.16
C LEU A 87 -25.90 -15.29 6.01
N ALA A 88 -26.10 -16.50 6.55
CA ALA A 88 -25.09 -17.20 7.32
C ALA A 88 -23.83 -17.49 6.47
N LEU A 89 -23.98 -17.96 5.23
CA LEU A 89 -22.86 -18.21 4.33
C LEU A 89 -22.08 -16.93 3.99
N ILE A 90 -22.77 -15.84 3.64
CA ILE A 90 -22.12 -14.56 3.30
C ILE A 90 -21.36 -14.04 4.51
N SER A 91 -21.97 -14.12 5.70
CA SER A 91 -21.35 -13.68 6.96
C SER A 91 -20.12 -14.52 7.30
N LEU A 92 -20.19 -15.82 7.12
CA LEU A 92 -19.07 -16.73 7.34
C LEU A 92 -17.90 -16.44 6.38
N ILE A 93 -18.18 -16.21 5.11
CA ILE A 93 -17.18 -15.82 4.09
C ILE A 93 -16.53 -14.49 4.49
N SER A 94 -17.31 -13.51 4.93
CA SER A 94 -16.82 -12.22 5.40
C SER A 94 -15.93 -12.36 6.62
N ALA A 95 -16.37 -13.11 7.63
CA ALA A 95 -15.59 -13.39 8.84
C ALA A 95 -14.27 -14.09 8.52
N ALA A 96 -14.31 -15.13 7.67
CA ALA A 96 -13.11 -15.82 7.21
C ALA A 96 -12.15 -14.87 6.48
N GLY A 97 -12.66 -13.97 5.63
CA GLY A 97 -11.88 -12.93 4.96
C GLY A 97 -11.20 -11.99 5.94
N LEU A 98 -11.90 -11.51 6.97
CA LEU A 98 -11.33 -10.65 8.01
C LEU A 98 -10.25 -11.35 8.83
N VAL A 99 -10.52 -12.60 9.27
CA VAL A 99 -9.53 -13.41 10.00
C VAL A 99 -8.28 -13.60 9.15
N LEU A 100 -8.43 -13.92 7.87
CA LEU A 100 -7.33 -14.10 6.95
C LEU A 100 -6.54 -12.81 6.72
N ALA A 101 -7.20 -11.65 6.61
CA ALA A 101 -6.57 -10.33 6.50
C ALA A 101 -5.74 -10.00 7.75
N CYS A 102 -6.31 -10.18 8.94
CA CYS A 102 -5.61 -10.00 10.22
C CYS A 102 -4.42 -10.96 10.35
N TRP A 103 -4.62 -12.24 10.03
CA TRP A 103 -3.57 -13.25 10.04
C TRP A 103 -2.39 -12.87 9.14
N ARG A 104 -2.65 -12.42 7.90
CA ARG A 104 -1.59 -12.02 6.96
C ARG A 104 -0.86 -10.76 7.41
N GLY A 105 -1.57 -9.78 7.94
CA GLY A 105 -0.95 -8.60 8.54
C GLY A 105 -0.02 -8.98 9.69
N LEU A 106 -0.49 -9.83 10.60
CA LEU A 106 0.28 -10.32 11.74
C LEU A 106 1.46 -11.21 11.31
N ALA A 107 1.26 -12.10 10.35
CA ALA A 107 2.31 -12.95 9.80
C ALA A 107 3.41 -12.11 9.12
N SER A 108 3.03 -11.11 8.33
CA SER A 108 3.98 -10.17 7.72
C SER A 108 4.80 -9.40 8.76
N TRP A 109 4.14 -8.91 9.81
CA TRP A 109 4.81 -8.22 10.90
C TRP A 109 5.76 -9.14 11.70
N ARG A 110 5.32 -10.38 12.00
CA ARG A 110 6.15 -11.40 12.66
C ARG A 110 7.36 -11.79 11.80
N ALA A 111 7.16 -11.98 10.49
CA ALA A 111 8.24 -12.29 9.56
C ALA A 111 9.28 -11.15 9.50
N THR A 112 8.84 -9.89 9.43
CA THR A 112 9.75 -8.74 9.47
C THR A 112 10.52 -8.67 10.78
N ARG A 113 9.88 -8.94 11.91
CA ARG A 113 10.56 -8.99 13.22
C ARG A 113 11.53 -10.18 13.35
N ALA A 114 11.18 -11.31 12.79
CA ALA A 114 12.06 -12.49 12.78
C ALA A 114 13.32 -12.20 11.95
N LEU A 115 13.16 -11.66 10.74
CA LEU A 115 14.24 -11.25 9.87
C LEU A 115 15.16 -10.21 10.54
N MET A 116 14.56 -9.20 11.16
CA MET A 116 15.33 -8.18 11.88
C MET A 116 16.14 -8.79 13.03
N ARG A 117 15.56 -9.74 13.78
CA ARG A 117 16.27 -10.43 14.86
C ARG A 117 17.40 -11.32 14.34
N GLU A 118 17.19 -12.00 13.24
CA GLU A 118 18.19 -12.83 12.57
C GLU A 118 19.38 -11.98 12.11
N TRP A 119 19.11 -10.90 11.37
CA TRP A 119 20.17 -10.02 10.89
C TRP A 119 20.93 -9.32 12.02
N MET A 120 20.25 -8.98 13.12
CA MET A 120 20.87 -8.34 14.28
C MET A 120 21.82 -9.28 15.08
N ARG A 121 21.78 -10.59 14.86
CA ARG A 121 22.67 -11.53 15.58
C ARG A 121 24.14 -11.35 15.22
N GLU A 122 24.41 -11.06 13.95
CA GLU A 122 25.75 -10.90 13.39
C GLU A 122 26.00 -9.48 12.85
N ALA A 123 25.09 -8.55 13.11
CA ALA A 123 25.16 -7.21 12.60
C ALA A 123 26.25 -6.40 13.32
N VAL A 124 27.13 -5.76 12.54
CA VAL A 124 28.14 -4.85 13.04
C VAL A 124 27.69 -3.42 12.76
N PRO A 125 27.63 -2.53 13.78
CA PRO A 125 27.28 -1.14 13.56
C PRO A 125 28.27 -0.48 12.61
N VAL A 126 27.73 0.27 11.63
CA VAL A 126 28.53 1.08 10.71
C VAL A 126 28.01 2.51 10.69
N ARG A 127 28.89 3.47 10.49
CA ARG A 127 28.52 4.86 10.30
C ARG A 127 28.49 5.16 8.82
N ILE A 128 27.33 5.58 8.33
CA ILE A 128 27.12 6.06 6.97
C ILE A 128 26.74 7.54 7.10
N ALA A 129 27.56 8.42 6.55
CA ALA A 129 27.47 9.88 6.82
C ALA A 129 26.13 10.52 6.41
N SER A 130 25.41 9.91 5.46
CA SER A 130 24.20 10.48 4.87
C SER A 130 22.89 10.04 5.56
N VAL A 131 22.96 9.33 6.72
CA VAL A 131 21.78 8.70 7.35
C VAL A 131 21.66 8.98 8.84
N ASN A 132 20.45 9.38 9.27
CA ASN A 132 20.13 9.62 10.69
C ASN A 132 19.49 8.40 11.40
N ILE A 133 19.48 7.23 10.77
CA ILE A 133 18.99 5.99 11.38
C ILE A 133 20.15 5.04 11.63
N PRO A 134 20.04 4.13 12.63
CA PRO A 134 21.08 3.14 12.89
C PRO A 134 21.34 2.27 11.68
N ALA A 135 22.60 2.18 11.24
CA ALA A 135 23.04 1.41 10.10
C ALA A 135 23.93 0.23 10.57
N TYR A 136 23.75 -0.91 9.91
CA TYR A 136 24.41 -2.15 10.26
C TYR A 136 24.95 -2.87 9.02
N ARG A 137 26.20 -3.32 9.10
CA ARG A 137 26.79 -4.29 8.16
C ARG A 137 26.32 -5.69 8.54
N ILE A 138 25.83 -6.46 7.56
CA ILE A 138 25.40 -7.84 7.75
C ILE A 138 26.17 -8.78 6.82
N ARG A 139 26.31 -10.05 7.23
CA ARG A 139 26.76 -11.13 6.34
C ARG A 139 25.54 -11.72 5.64
N HIS A 140 25.44 -11.49 4.35
CA HIS A 140 24.35 -12.01 3.55
C HIS A 140 24.84 -12.36 2.13
N PRO A 141 24.43 -13.50 1.54
CA PRO A 141 24.88 -13.91 0.20
C PRO A 141 24.34 -13.01 -0.92
N PHE A 142 23.16 -12.39 -0.71
CA PHE A 142 22.59 -11.43 -1.66
C PHE A 142 23.05 -10.00 -1.37
N PRO A 143 23.19 -9.19 -2.43
CA PRO A 143 23.55 -7.77 -2.30
C PRO A 143 22.36 -6.96 -1.78
N ILE A 144 22.28 -6.82 -0.45
CA ILE A 144 21.18 -6.14 0.24
C ILE A 144 21.62 -4.75 0.65
N ILE A 145 20.78 -3.77 0.33
CA ILE A 145 20.66 -2.48 0.98
C ILE A 145 19.19 -2.31 1.28
N ALA A 146 18.80 -2.19 2.55
CA ALA A 146 17.38 -2.09 2.90
C ALA A 146 17.14 -1.42 4.24
N VAL A 147 16.12 -0.57 4.30
CA VAL A 147 15.57 -0.08 5.55
C VAL A 147 14.45 -0.98 6.02
N VAL A 148 14.67 -1.68 7.14
CA VAL A 148 13.71 -2.61 7.74
C VAL A 148 13.11 -2.03 9.01
N GLY A 149 11.80 -2.20 9.16
CA GLY A 149 11.03 -1.73 10.31
C GLY A 149 10.10 -0.57 9.97
N THR A 150 8.99 -0.46 10.73
CA THR A 150 7.98 0.60 10.54
C THR A 150 8.07 1.71 11.58
N MET A 151 8.26 1.36 12.87
CA MET A 151 8.34 2.33 13.97
C MET A 151 9.79 2.67 14.37
N ARG A 152 10.69 1.71 14.24
CA ARG A 152 12.12 1.86 14.54
C ARG A 152 12.91 1.35 13.35
N PRO A 153 12.99 2.14 12.29
CA PRO A 153 13.69 1.73 11.07
C PRO A 153 15.18 1.57 11.32
N ARG A 154 15.79 0.58 10.68
CA ARG A 154 17.22 0.30 10.69
C ARG A 154 17.67 0.03 9.28
N LEU A 155 18.81 0.58 8.90
CA LEU A 155 19.44 0.30 7.60
C LEU A 155 20.34 -0.92 7.75
N PHE A 156 20.16 -1.90 6.88
CA PHE A 156 21.03 -3.06 6.78
C PHE A 156 21.71 -3.08 5.42
N VAL A 157 23.02 -3.29 5.42
CA VAL A 157 23.83 -3.33 4.20
C VAL A 157 24.68 -4.60 4.23
N ALA A 158 24.63 -5.38 3.16
CA ALA A 158 25.50 -6.55 3.02
C ALA A 158 26.97 -6.12 2.89
N GLY A 159 27.88 -6.86 3.54
CA GLY A 159 29.29 -6.49 3.60
C GLY A 159 29.93 -6.30 2.23
N HIS A 160 29.70 -7.24 1.30
CA HIS A 160 30.24 -7.18 -0.06
C HIS A 160 29.68 -6.00 -0.89
N VAL A 161 28.51 -5.47 -0.53
CA VAL A 161 27.97 -4.25 -1.17
C VAL A 161 28.68 -3.02 -0.65
N LEU A 162 28.96 -2.96 0.67
CA LEU A 162 29.78 -1.89 1.25
C LEU A 162 31.19 -1.84 0.64
N ASP A 163 31.75 -3.01 0.32
CA ASP A 163 33.10 -3.11 -0.21
C ASP A 163 33.16 -2.81 -1.74
N ALA A 164 32.01 -2.86 -2.45
CA ALA A 164 31.94 -2.71 -3.91
C ALA A 164 31.44 -1.32 -4.38
N LEU A 165 30.68 -0.63 -3.56
CA LEU A 165 30.18 0.71 -3.89
C LEU A 165 31.16 1.78 -3.43
N SER A 166 31.29 2.87 -4.20
CA SER A 166 31.98 4.07 -3.72
C SER A 166 31.13 4.77 -2.66
N ASP A 167 31.72 5.73 -1.92
CA ASP A 167 31.02 6.51 -0.90
C ASP A 167 29.86 7.31 -1.51
N GLU A 168 30.01 7.81 -2.74
CA GLU A 168 28.99 8.55 -3.47
C GLU A 168 27.84 7.62 -3.93
N GLU A 169 28.17 6.43 -4.43
CA GLU A 169 27.19 5.42 -4.81
C GLU A 169 26.41 4.90 -3.59
N MET A 170 27.10 4.68 -2.47
CA MET A 170 26.49 4.28 -1.21
C MET A 170 25.57 5.39 -0.70
N SER A 171 26.01 6.65 -0.73
CA SER A 171 25.19 7.80 -0.34
C SER A 171 23.94 7.92 -1.21
N ALA A 172 24.05 7.72 -2.52
CA ALA A 172 22.91 7.74 -3.44
C ALA A 172 21.91 6.58 -3.17
N ALA A 173 22.42 5.36 -2.93
CA ALA A 173 21.59 4.22 -2.57
C ALA A 173 20.86 4.44 -1.23
N VAL A 174 21.53 5.04 -0.26
CA VAL A 174 20.92 5.41 1.03
C VAL A 174 19.88 6.51 0.86
N ALA A 175 20.11 7.48 -0.01
CA ALA A 175 19.11 8.52 -0.33
C ALA A 175 17.83 7.91 -0.92
N HIS A 176 17.95 6.89 -1.75
CA HIS A 176 16.81 6.12 -2.25
C HIS A 176 16.05 5.41 -1.11
N GLU A 177 16.74 4.73 -0.20
CA GLU A 177 16.13 4.09 0.97
C GLU A 177 15.43 5.11 1.89
N CYS A 178 15.99 6.32 2.02
CA CYS A 178 15.35 7.43 2.72
C CYS A 178 14.05 7.87 2.02
N GLY A 179 13.95 7.75 0.71
CA GLY A 179 12.72 7.97 -0.05
C GLY A 179 11.58 7.04 0.39
N HIS A 180 11.85 5.73 0.50
CA HIS A 180 10.89 4.75 1.02
C HIS A 180 10.50 5.02 2.48
N LEU A 181 11.45 5.45 3.29
CA LEU A 181 11.20 5.80 4.68
C LEU A 181 10.29 7.03 4.79
N ALA A 182 10.57 8.09 4.03
CA ALA A 182 9.77 9.31 3.98
C ALA A 182 8.35 9.04 3.47
N ALA A 183 8.21 8.14 2.50
CA ALA A 183 6.93 7.69 1.98
C ALA A 183 6.19 6.69 2.89
N ARG A 184 6.83 6.17 3.95
CA ARG A 184 6.31 5.11 4.83
C ARG A 184 5.91 3.84 4.07
N ASP A 185 6.65 3.46 3.04
CA ASP A 185 6.29 2.37 2.15
C ASP A 185 6.21 1.02 2.86
N ASN A 186 7.04 0.78 3.89
CA ASN A 186 6.96 -0.42 4.71
C ASN A 186 5.58 -0.58 5.39
N LEU A 187 4.99 0.51 5.87
CA LEU A 187 3.64 0.50 6.44
C LEU A 187 2.59 0.27 5.35
N LYS A 188 2.69 0.98 4.23
CA LYS A 188 1.78 0.82 3.09
C LYS A 188 1.78 -0.62 2.57
N ARG A 189 2.94 -1.26 2.46
CA ARG A 189 3.06 -2.67 2.05
C ARG A 189 2.31 -3.62 3.00
N ILE A 190 2.38 -3.39 4.31
CA ILE A 190 1.62 -4.18 5.29
C ILE A 190 0.11 -3.97 5.09
N MET A 191 -0.33 -2.72 4.91
CA MET A 191 -1.74 -2.40 4.68
C MET A 191 -2.26 -3.03 3.39
N LEU A 192 -1.51 -2.93 2.29
CA LEU A 192 -1.85 -3.56 1.01
C LEU A 192 -1.98 -5.08 1.13
N ARG A 193 -1.11 -5.73 1.91
CA ARG A 193 -1.20 -7.17 2.17
C ARG A 193 -2.43 -7.53 3.00
N ALA A 194 -2.75 -6.76 4.02
CA ALA A 194 -3.96 -6.95 4.81
C ALA A 194 -5.23 -6.78 3.97
N CYS A 195 -5.29 -5.76 3.12
CA CYS A 195 -6.43 -5.50 2.24
C CYS A 195 -6.53 -6.43 1.03
N ARG A 196 -5.48 -7.21 0.71
CA ARG A 196 -5.42 -8.03 -0.50
C ARG A 196 -6.48 -9.12 -0.56
N ASP A 197 -6.94 -9.60 0.56
CA ASP A 197 -7.61 -10.89 0.68
C ASP A 197 -9.13 -10.84 0.63
N VAL A 198 -9.70 -9.73 1.02
CA VAL A 198 -11.15 -9.53 0.91
C VAL A 198 -11.59 -9.46 -0.56
N LEU A 199 -10.63 -9.27 -1.48
CA LEU A 199 -10.86 -8.98 -2.90
C LEU A 199 -10.11 -9.88 -3.87
N THR A 200 -9.68 -11.07 -3.48
CA THR A 200 -9.06 -12.04 -4.42
C THR A 200 -9.94 -12.38 -5.60
N ILE A 201 -11.23 -12.14 -5.48
CA ILE A 201 -12.23 -12.36 -6.55
C ILE A 201 -12.14 -11.25 -7.62
N VAL A 202 -11.62 -10.04 -7.29
CA VAL A 202 -11.50 -8.94 -8.26
C VAL A 202 -10.14 -8.99 -8.97
N PRO A 203 -10.10 -9.27 -10.28
CA PRO A 203 -8.86 -9.52 -11.02
C PRO A 203 -7.89 -8.33 -11.07
N CYS A 204 -8.34 -7.11 -10.74
CA CYS A 204 -7.52 -5.89 -10.79
C CYS A 204 -6.62 -5.67 -9.56
N GLY A 205 -6.82 -6.37 -8.44
CA GLY A 205 -6.07 -6.14 -7.21
C GLY A 205 -4.57 -6.38 -7.37
N ARG A 206 -4.18 -7.45 -8.06
CA ARG A 206 -2.76 -7.78 -8.31
C ARG A 206 -2.07 -6.79 -9.25
N SER A 207 -2.79 -6.29 -10.27
CA SER A 207 -2.24 -5.30 -11.19
C SER A 207 -2.03 -3.95 -10.51
N LEU A 208 -2.94 -3.55 -9.60
CA LEU A 208 -2.79 -2.34 -8.78
C LEU A 208 -1.62 -2.47 -7.79
N ASP A 209 -1.49 -3.64 -7.14
CA ASP A 209 -0.38 -3.91 -6.20
C ASP A 209 0.98 -3.83 -6.92
N ARG A 210 1.09 -4.40 -8.14
CA ARG A 210 2.30 -4.34 -8.97
C ARG A 210 2.57 -2.91 -9.43
N ALA A 211 1.57 -2.22 -9.99
CA ALA A 211 1.72 -0.84 -10.43
C ALA A 211 2.11 0.08 -9.27
N TRP A 212 1.57 -0.14 -8.07
CA TRP A 212 1.98 0.58 -6.88
C TRP A 212 3.45 0.34 -6.54
N ALA A 213 3.90 -0.92 -6.54
CA ALA A 213 5.28 -1.25 -6.22
C ALA A 213 6.26 -0.61 -7.21
N GLU A 214 5.99 -0.68 -8.51
CA GLU A 214 6.81 -0.05 -9.55
C GLU A 214 6.90 1.48 -9.36
N ASN A 215 5.78 2.13 -9.06
CA ASN A 215 5.76 3.57 -8.83
C ASN A 215 6.36 3.99 -7.48
N ALA A 216 6.33 3.12 -6.47
CA ALA A 216 7.02 3.36 -5.20
C ALA A 216 8.54 3.36 -5.38
N GLU A 217 9.08 2.44 -6.20
CA GLU A 217 10.50 2.44 -6.59
C GLU A 217 10.86 3.71 -7.37
N GLY A 218 10.05 4.09 -8.38
CA GLY A 218 10.26 5.33 -9.13
C GLY A 218 10.20 6.58 -8.24
N ALA A 219 9.32 6.61 -7.26
CA ALA A 219 9.23 7.73 -6.31
C ALA A 219 10.45 7.83 -5.38
N ALA A 220 11.04 6.70 -5.00
CA ALA A 220 12.28 6.67 -4.23
C ALA A 220 13.48 7.08 -5.10
N ASP A 221 13.51 6.69 -6.38
CA ASP A 221 14.50 7.16 -7.36
C ASP A 221 14.40 8.68 -7.58
N GLU A 222 13.18 9.22 -7.77
CA GLU A 222 12.92 10.66 -7.86
C GLU A 222 13.37 11.40 -6.58
N HIS A 223 13.16 10.78 -5.40
CA HIS A 223 13.59 11.37 -4.13
C HIS A 223 15.12 11.51 -4.06
N ALA A 224 15.86 10.49 -4.47
CA ALA A 224 17.32 10.54 -4.53
C ALA A 224 17.81 11.54 -5.60
N ALA A 225 17.21 11.54 -6.79
CA ALA A 225 17.55 12.42 -7.89
C ALA A 225 17.32 13.91 -7.57
N ASN A 226 16.37 14.24 -6.70
CA ASN A 226 16.12 15.60 -6.24
C ASN A 226 17.29 16.20 -5.40
N LEU A 227 18.23 15.36 -4.95
CA LEU A 227 19.46 15.83 -4.28
C LEU A 227 20.52 16.30 -5.28
N GLY A 228 20.35 16.04 -6.55
CA GLY A 228 21.18 16.54 -7.65
C GLY A 228 21.45 15.50 -8.73
N PRO A 229 21.83 15.95 -9.95
CA PRO A 229 22.09 15.07 -11.10
C PRO A 229 23.18 14.03 -10.84
N ALA A 230 24.23 14.41 -10.11
CA ALA A 230 25.30 13.47 -9.74
C ALA A 230 24.79 12.33 -8.87
N VAL A 231 23.83 12.59 -7.95
CA VAL A 231 23.23 11.56 -7.10
C VAL A 231 22.41 10.58 -7.93
N ALA A 232 21.66 11.06 -8.93
CA ALA A 232 20.90 10.22 -9.83
C ALA A 232 21.84 9.28 -10.64
N LEU A 233 22.95 9.79 -11.16
CA LEU A 233 23.93 8.99 -11.90
C LEU A 233 24.64 7.97 -11.00
N ASN A 234 25.01 8.37 -9.77
CA ASN A 234 25.61 7.47 -8.80
C ASN A 234 24.64 6.36 -8.38
N LEU A 235 23.35 6.66 -8.23
CA LEU A 235 22.31 5.65 -7.98
C LEU A 235 22.18 4.69 -9.17
N ALA A 236 22.18 5.19 -10.40
CA ALA A 236 22.14 4.34 -11.60
C ALA A 236 23.36 3.41 -11.68
N SER A 237 24.56 3.92 -11.36
CA SER A 237 25.78 3.13 -11.26
C SER A 237 25.68 2.06 -10.16
N ALA A 238 25.24 2.43 -8.97
CA ALA A 238 25.02 1.51 -7.85
C ALA A 238 24.07 0.38 -8.23
N LEU A 239 22.93 0.69 -8.88
CA LEU A 239 21.95 -0.31 -9.33
C LEU A 239 22.58 -1.31 -10.31
N ILE A 240 23.41 -0.84 -11.26
CA ILE A 240 24.10 -1.71 -12.23
C ILE A 240 25.11 -2.62 -11.50
N LYS A 241 25.88 -2.08 -10.56
CA LYS A 241 26.85 -2.86 -9.78
C LYS A 241 26.15 -3.93 -8.94
N ILE A 242 25.10 -3.56 -8.22
CA ILE A 242 24.30 -4.47 -7.40
C ILE A 242 23.67 -5.56 -8.27
N ALA A 243 23.10 -5.20 -9.43
CA ALA A 243 22.52 -6.18 -10.34
C ALA A 243 23.53 -7.24 -10.84
N ARG A 244 24.78 -6.84 -11.07
CA ARG A 244 25.86 -7.75 -11.49
C ARG A 244 26.33 -8.71 -10.39
N MET A 245 26.05 -8.38 -9.11
CA MET A 245 26.38 -9.25 -7.97
C MET A 245 25.35 -10.37 -7.77
N ILE A 246 24.18 -10.28 -8.39
CA ILE A 246 23.14 -11.30 -8.24
C ILE A 246 23.52 -12.51 -9.09
N PRO A 247 23.60 -13.72 -8.48
CA PRO A 247 23.87 -14.93 -9.24
C PRO A 247 22.75 -15.19 -10.26
N ALA A 248 23.13 -15.61 -11.47
CA ALA A 248 22.18 -15.94 -12.52
C ALA A 248 21.18 -17.01 -12.04
N GLY A 249 19.88 -16.74 -12.19
CA GLY A 249 18.81 -17.66 -11.78
C GLY A 249 18.46 -17.65 -10.30
N ALA A 250 19.16 -16.90 -9.46
CA ALA A 250 18.87 -16.80 -8.05
C ALA A 250 17.66 -15.87 -7.84
N ARG A 251 16.56 -16.41 -7.28
CA ARG A 251 15.42 -15.62 -6.83
C ARG A 251 15.54 -15.39 -5.32
N PRO A 252 15.53 -14.15 -4.87
CA PRO A 252 15.57 -13.89 -3.45
C PRO A 252 14.27 -14.40 -2.80
N THR A 253 14.40 -15.28 -1.80
CA THR A 253 13.27 -15.83 -1.01
C THR A 253 12.84 -14.88 0.12
N MET A 254 13.17 -13.60 0.04
CA MET A 254 12.96 -12.65 1.13
C MET A 254 11.58 -11.98 1.13
N PRO A 255 11.08 -11.54 2.33
CA PRO A 255 9.87 -10.73 2.42
C PRO A 255 10.05 -9.46 1.57
N LEU A 256 9.08 -9.20 0.70
CA LEU A 256 8.98 -8.11 -0.29
C LEU A 256 9.18 -6.68 0.30
N GLY A 257 10.25 -6.37 0.89
CA GLY A 257 10.54 -5.08 1.48
C GLY A 257 12.02 -4.79 1.61
N ALA A 258 12.86 -5.73 1.14
CA ALA A 258 14.28 -5.70 1.41
C ALA A 258 15.15 -5.59 0.14
N PHE A 259 14.60 -5.17 -1.01
CA PHE A 259 15.36 -5.11 -2.25
C PHE A 259 15.28 -3.75 -2.94
N LEU A 260 16.44 -3.18 -3.21
CA LEU A 260 16.64 -2.13 -4.20
C LEU A 260 16.26 -2.57 -5.63
N LEU A 261 16.15 -3.87 -5.86
CA LEU A 261 15.87 -4.46 -7.15
C LEU A 261 14.45 -4.99 -7.17
N GLY A 262 13.59 -4.40 -7.98
CA GLY A 262 12.26 -4.92 -8.29
C GLY A 262 12.32 -6.30 -8.95
N ASP A 263 11.21 -7.03 -8.91
CA ASP A 263 11.10 -8.47 -9.24
C ASP A 263 11.43 -8.86 -10.70
N GLU A 264 11.79 -7.93 -11.61
CA GLU A 264 12.02 -8.23 -13.03
C GLU A 264 13.25 -7.49 -13.60
N GLU A 265 14.04 -8.17 -14.45
CA GLU A 265 15.16 -7.57 -15.20
C GLU A 265 14.74 -6.33 -16.01
N GLY A 266 13.49 -6.25 -16.46
CA GLY A 266 12.91 -5.09 -17.12
C GLY A 266 12.81 -3.86 -16.20
N GLY A 267 12.59 -4.06 -14.89
CA GLY A 267 12.48 -3.00 -13.91
C GLY A 267 13.78 -2.23 -13.72
N ILE A 268 14.91 -2.91 -13.65
CA ILE A 268 16.23 -2.25 -13.48
C ILE A 268 16.59 -1.41 -14.69
N ARG A 269 16.39 -1.92 -15.90
CA ARG A 269 16.68 -1.17 -17.14
C ARG A 269 15.84 0.11 -17.22
N TRP A 270 14.58 0.01 -16.85
CA TRP A 270 13.70 1.18 -16.81
C TRP A 270 14.18 2.19 -15.77
N ARG A 271 14.51 1.75 -14.56
CA ARG A 271 15.00 2.62 -13.47
C ARG A 271 16.29 3.33 -13.84
N VAL A 272 17.28 2.61 -14.39
CA VAL A 272 18.54 3.20 -14.83
C VAL A 272 18.31 4.24 -15.91
N ARG A 273 17.45 3.96 -16.91
CA ARG A 273 17.09 4.94 -17.94
C ARG A 273 16.40 6.16 -17.34
N HIS A 274 15.44 5.93 -16.47
CA HIS A 274 14.71 7.01 -15.80
C HIS A 274 15.63 7.92 -14.96
N LEU A 275 16.59 7.34 -14.23
CA LEU A 275 17.59 8.10 -13.48
C LEU A 275 18.51 8.92 -14.39
N ILE A 276 18.91 8.38 -15.54
CA ILE A 276 19.69 9.11 -16.56
C ILE A 276 18.86 10.27 -17.11
N ASP A 277 17.59 10.04 -17.43
CA ASP A 277 16.68 11.08 -17.96
C ASP A 277 16.48 12.21 -16.91
N LEU A 278 16.36 11.85 -15.62
CA LEU A 278 16.30 12.82 -14.51
C LEU A 278 17.62 13.61 -14.37
N ALA A 279 18.77 12.94 -14.51
CA ALA A 279 20.07 13.58 -14.39
C ALA A 279 20.37 14.56 -15.54
N THR A 280 19.91 14.24 -16.76
CA THR A 280 20.17 15.03 -17.97
C THR A 280 19.15 16.15 -18.20
N GLY A 281 18.14 16.28 -17.34
CA GLY A 281 17.05 17.25 -17.52
C GLY A 281 16.11 16.92 -18.68
N ALA A 282 16.29 15.77 -19.34
CA ALA A 282 15.41 15.33 -20.43
C ALA A 282 13.96 15.14 -19.96
N SER A 283 13.76 14.87 -18.66
CA SER A 283 12.46 14.80 -18.01
C SER A 283 11.83 16.17 -17.74
N GLU A 284 12.63 17.23 -17.58
CA GLU A 284 12.13 18.60 -17.36
C GLU A 284 11.49 19.20 -18.61
N ALA A 285 11.93 18.79 -19.80
CA ALA A 285 11.34 19.22 -21.06
C ALA A 285 9.91 18.69 -21.29
N SER A 286 9.53 17.58 -20.62
CA SER A 286 8.17 17.01 -20.67
C SER A 286 7.33 17.35 -19.44
N ASN A 287 7.96 17.77 -18.34
CA ASN A 287 7.32 18.15 -17.09
C ASN A 287 7.55 19.64 -16.84
N THR A 288 6.79 20.49 -17.54
CA THR A 288 6.71 21.90 -17.16
C THR A 288 6.39 21.97 -15.66
N GLN A 289 7.16 22.75 -14.92
CA GLN A 289 7.10 22.97 -13.47
C GLN A 289 5.67 23.24 -12.94
N ASP A 290 4.75 23.63 -13.82
CA ASP A 290 3.34 23.84 -13.54
C ASP A 290 2.52 22.55 -13.37
N SER A 291 2.87 21.45 -14.06
CA SER A 291 2.10 20.21 -13.94
C SER A 291 2.29 19.51 -12.60
N GLY A 292 3.44 19.65 -11.96
CA GLY A 292 3.72 19.06 -10.64
C GLY A 292 3.04 19.81 -9.49
N SER A 293 2.85 21.11 -9.60
CA SER A 293 2.10 21.91 -8.61
C SER A 293 0.59 21.75 -8.80
N LEU A 294 0.10 21.73 -10.02
CA LEU A 294 -1.29 21.41 -10.34
C LEU A 294 -1.67 19.98 -9.97
N ALA A 295 -0.84 18.97 -10.27
CA ALA A 295 -1.10 17.59 -9.87
C ALA A 295 -1.06 17.41 -8.35
N ARG A 296 -0.18 18.12 -7.64
CA ARG A 296 -0.20 18.14 -6.15
C ARG A 296 -1.44 18.87 -5.63
N LEU A 297 -1.79 20.01 -6.20
CA LEU A 297 -2.98 20.78 -5.82
C LEU A 297 -4.26 19.95 -6.08
N THR A 298 -4.39 19.34 -7.24
CA THR A 298 -5.53 18.48 -7.59
C THR A 298 -5.56 17.19 -6.75
N PHE A 299 -4.41 16.64 -6.38
CA PHE A 299 -4.33 15.51 -5.45
C PHE A 299 -4.81 15.91 -4.05
N TRP A 300 -4.29 17.01 -3.49
CA TRP A 300 -4.68 17.48 -2.16
C TRP A 300 -6.11 18.03 -2.13
N THR A 301 -6.53 18.75 -3.17
CA THR A 301 -7.94 19.23 -3.29
C THR A 301 -8.89 18.05 -3.52
N GLY A 302 -8.48 17.02 -4.26
CA GLY A 302 -9.24 15.79 -4.40
C GLY A 302 -9.42 15.07 -3.05
N TRP A 303 -8.35 14.95 -2.25
CA TRP A 303 -8.41 14.34 -0.93
C TRP A 303 -9.18 15.19 0.10
N THR A 304 -9.03 16.51 0.08
CA THR A 304 -9.82 17.39 0.94
C THR A 304 -11.29 17.41 0.53
N ALA A 305 -11.60 17.36 -0.77
CA ALA A 305 -12.96 17.22 -1.25
C ALA A 305 -13.58 15.85 -0.89
N VAL A 306 -12.82 14.76 -1.04
CA VAL A 306 -13.26 13.43 -0.59
C VAL A 306 -13.41 13.39 0.92
N GLY A 307 -12.48 13.97 1.68
CA GLY A 307 -12.57 14.09 3.13
C GLY A 307 -13.77 14.95 3.57
N GLY A 308 -13.99 16.09 2.93
CA GLY A 308 -15.13 16.97 3.16
C GLY A 308 -16.47 16.31 2.79
N LEU A 309 -16.51 15.60 1.66
CA LEU A 309 -17.66 14.79 1.25
C LEU A 309 -17.92 13.65 2.25
N LEU A 310 -16.89 12.97 2.73
CA LEU A 310 -17.05 11.92 3.74
C LEU A 310 -17.53 12.48 5.09
N ILE A 311 -17.06 13.66 5.48
CA ILE A 311 -17.51 14.35 6.70
C ILE A 311 -18.96 14.85 6.53
N ALA A 312 -19.29 15.52 5.44
CA ALA A 312 -20.64 15.96 5.13
C ALA A 312 -21.58 14.76 5.01
N TRP A 313 -21.11 13.69 4.41
CA TRP A 313 -21.83 12.44 4.28
C TRP A 313 -22.00 11.73 5.64
N ALA A 314 -20.98 11.69 6.48
CA ALA A 314 -21.10 11.20 7.85
C ALA A 314 -22.12 12.02 8.68
N PHE A 315 -22.17 13.34 8.46
CA PHE A 315 -23.15 14.22 9.12
C PHE A 315 -24.57 13.99 8.58
N THR A 316 -24.75 13.75 7.30
CA THR A 316 -26.05 13.38 6.72
C THR A 316 -26.49 11.98 7.08
N LEU A 317 -25.54 11.03 7.25
CA LEU A 317 -25.80 9.66 7.65
C LEU A 317 -26.28 9.53 9.11
N THR A 318 -25.98 10.49 9.97
CA THR A 318 -26.53 10.55 11.34
C THR A 318 -27.95 11.11 11.38
N SER A 319 -28.47 11.56 10.24
CA SER A 319 -29.87 12.01 10.15
C SER A 319 -30.83 10.82 10.37
N THR A 320 -31.91 11.07 11.08
CA THR A 320 -32.96 10.06 11.37
C THR A 320 -33.52 9.43 10.08
N HIS A 321 -33.60 10.19 8.99
CA HIS A 321 -34.08 9.72 7.70
C HIS A 321 -33.13 8.72 7.04
N ALA A 322 -31.80 8.98 7.09
CA ALA A 322 -30.83 8.07 6.53
C ALA A 322 -30.75 6.75 7.30
N LEU A 323 -30.81 6.83 8.65
CA LEU A 323 -30.82 5.63 9.49
C LEU A 323 -32.10 4.80 9.28
N ALA A 324 -33.27 5.44 9.16
CA ALA A 324 -34.53 4.76 8.88
C ALA A 324 -34.53 4.12 7.47
N GLY A 325 -33.97 4.81 6.47
CA GLY A 325 -33.78 4.25 5.12
C GLY A 325 -32.86 3.04 5.09
N MET A 326 -31.77 3.08 5.88
CA MET A 326 -30.87 1.93 6.02
C MET A 326 -31.57 0.76 6.72
N HIS A 327 -32.37 1.01 7.74
CA HIS A 327 -33.13 -0.04 8.42
C HIS A 327 -34.11 -0.73 7.46
N ALA A 328 -34.87 0.04 6.68
CA ALA A 328 -35.75 -0.52 5.65
C ALA A 328 -34.99 -1.37 4.61
N ALA A 329 -33.81 -0.91 4.20
CA ALA A 329 -32.94 -1.67 3.30
C ALA A 329 -32.43 -2.97 3.95
N LEU A 330 -32.11 -2.96 5.24
CA LEU A 330 -31.71 -4.14 6.00
C LEU A 330 -32.84 -5.16 6.09
N GLU A 331 -34.08 -4.73 6.44
CA GLU A 331 -35.24 -5.62 6.44
C GLU A 331 -35.49 -6.26 5.07
N GLN A 332 -35.38 -5.45 4.00
CA GLN A 332 -35.52 -5.97 2.66
C GLN A 332 -34.43 -6.99 2.32
N ALA A 333 -33.18 -6.72 2.72
CA ALA A 333 -32.07 -7.65 2.53
C ALA A 333 -32.26 -8.96 3.30
N VAL A 334 -32.74 -8.90 4.55
CA VAL A 334 -33.09 -10.11 5.34
C VAL A 334 -34.14 -10.93 4.64
N ARG A 335 -35.24 -10.30 4.17
CA ARG A 335 -36.29 -10.99 3.43
C ARG A 335 -35.82 -11.65 2.13
N LEU A 336 -34.86 -11.06 1.44
CA LEU A 336 -34.30 -11.62 0.20
C LEU A 336 -33.27 -12.74 0.47
N LEU A 337 -32.63 -12.71 1.63
CA LEU A 337 -31.59 -13.67 2.02
C LEU A 337 -32.11 -14.86 2.82
N ASN A 338 -33.28 -14.76 3.40
CA ASN A 338 -34.03 -15.88 3.96
C ASN A 338 -34.78 -16.63 2.85
#